data_9bcd7336bc17c0aac89c5147091c31c7
#
_entry.id   9bcd7336bc17c0aac89c5147091c31c7
#
_cell.length_a   1.000
_cell.length_b   1.000
_cell.length_c   1.000
_cell.angle_alpha   90.00
_cell.angle_beta   90.00
_cell.angle_gamma   90.00
#
_symmetry.space_group_name_H-M   'P 1'
#
loop_
_entity.id
_entity.type
_entity.pdbx_description
1 polymer ?
#
loop_
_entity_poly.entity_id
_entity_poly.type
_entity_poly.pdbx_seq_one_letter_code
_entity_poly.pdbx_strand_id
1 'polypeptide(L)'
;MASTLIPMEQGSRVDMHCHSVASRSTKPDVRKALVFPECATEPEAIYELAKRRGMDFVTITDHDTIDGALRLADRPDFFVSEELTVRFKDEPREVHVLCFGIDPDDHARLQERAGDVEAVAAYVHDRGIVAALAHPFWEVEEPLALRHRRRLAQLFPVWEVRSGYFGTALNAPALAFREACGGVGIAGSDCHGGIHVGLTYTETPRARSPDEFLGHVRAGLAEPHGEQGNRMKLAQATAAIGLRSLPGGLGRVGGALASRAPRVRPRPAPAPTPL
;
A
#
# COMPACT_ATOMS: atom_id res chain seq x y z
N MET A 1 26.41 -23.59 -30.12
CA MET A 1 25.06 -23.01 -30.23
C MET A 1 24.95 -21.96 -29.15
N ALA A 2 24.94 -20.69 -29.54
CA ALA A 2 24.79 -19.59 -28.58
C ALA A 2 23.32 -19.57 -28.11
N SER A 3 23.08 -19.81 -26.84
CA SER A 3 21.77 -19.64 -26.21
C SER A 3 21.45 -18.15 -26.26
N THR A 4 20.52 -17.76 -27.11
CA THR A 4 19.98 -16.41 -27.17
C THR A 4 19.17 -16.21 -25.88
N LEU A 5 19.75 -15.55 -24.89
CA LEU A 5 19.02 -15.08 -23.71
C LEU A 5 17.97 -14.08 -24.21
N ILE A 6 16.72 -14.52 -24.28
CA ILE A 6 15.58 -13.61 -24.49
C ILE A 6 15.61 -12.67 -23.27
N PRO A 7 15.69 -11.34 -23.48
CA PRO A 7 15.59 -10.39 -22.37
C PRO A 7 14.26 -10.63 -21.67
N MET A 8 14.28 -10.99 -20.38
CA MET A 8 13.05 -11.03 -19.61
C MET A 8 12.40 -9.64 -19.68
N GLU A 9 11.19 -9.57 -20.21
CA GLU A 9 10.42 -8.33 -20.22
C GLU A 9 10.33 -7.85 -18.77
N GLN A 10 10.72 -6.60 -18.54
CA GLN A 10 10.65 -6.02 -17.19
C GLN A 10 9.19 -6.00 -16.74
N GLY A 11 8.92 -6.53 -15.58
CA GLY A 11 7.59 -6.56 -14.96
C GLY A 11 6.98 -5.17 -14.73
N SER A 12 5.73 -5.08 -14.36
CA SER A 12 5.08 -3.85 -13.92
C SER A 12 5.19 -3.70 -12.40
N ARG A 13 5.41 -2.45 -11.92
CA ARG A 13 5.70 -2.13 -10.51
C ARG A 13 4.68 -1.16 -9.94
N VAL A 14 4.26 -1.43 -8.71
CA VAL A 14 3.38 -0.57 -7.91
C VAL A 14 3.84 -0.58 -6.46
N ASP A 15 3.92 0.59 -5.84
CA ASP A 15 3.92 0.71 -4.38
C ASP A 15 2.49 0.50 -3.90
N MET A 16 2.21 -0.67 -3.31
CA MET A 16 0.85 -1.11 -2.99
C MET A 16 0.32 -0.54 -1.67
N HIS A 17 1.13 0.23 -0.92
CA HIS A 17 0.75 0.75 0.37
C HIS A 17 1.44 2.09 0.64
N CYS A 18 0.71 3.18 0.54
CA CYS A 18 1.22 4.52 0.88
C CYS A 18 0.07 5.47 1.22
N HIS A 19 0.37 6.48 2.06
CA HIS A 19 -0.62 7.38 2.64
C HIS A 19 -0.39 8.82 2.24
N SER A 20 -1.50 9.55 2.05
CA SER A 20 -1.53 10.98 1.78
C SER A 20 -2.04 11.78 2.98
N VAL A 21 -2.10 13.10 2.82
CA VAL A 21 -2.67 14.02 3.83
C VAL A 21 -4.17 13.82 4.06
N ALA A 22 -4.84 13.04 3.21
CA ALA A 22 -6.25 12.73 3.38
C ALA A 22 -6.48 11.57 4.37
N SER A 23 -5.44 10.82 4.71
CA SER A 23 -5.52 9.67 5.63
C SER A 23 -6.14 10.07 6.96
N ARG A 24 -7.10 9.27 7.43
CA ARG A 24 -7.80 9.49 8.70
C ARG A 24 -7.08 8.76 9.82
N SER A 25 -6.79 9.47 10.92
CA SER A 25 -6.17 8.82 12.08
C SER A 25 -7.14 7.82 12.73
N THR A 26 -6.72 6.58 12.82
CA THR A 26 -7.48 5.51 13.47
C THR A 26 -7.42 5.57 15.01
N LYS A 27 -6.55 6.41 15.59
CA LYS A 27 -6.36 6.50 17.06
C LYS A 27 -7.22 7.59 17.69
N PRO A 28 -8.12 7.23 18.65
CA PRO A 28 -9.17 8.14 19.08
C PRO A 28 -8.73 9.37 19.87
N ASP A 29 -7.70 9.41 20.70
CA ASP A 29 -7.73 10.42 21.78
C ASP A 29 -6.52 11.32 21.99
N VAL A 30 -5.30 10.89 21.85
CA VAL A 30 -4.15 11.74 22.20
C VAL A 30 -3.68 12.62 21.02
N ARG A 31 -3.84 12.13 19.80
CA ARG A 31 -3.41 12.86 18.58
C ARG A 31 -4.45 13.86 18.09
N LYS A 32 -5.75 13.60 18.31
CA LYS A 32 -6.82 14.58 18.00
C LYS A 32 -6.69 15.87 18.80
N ALA A 33 -6.20 15.79 20.05
CA ALA A 33 -5.97 16.95 20.88
C ALA A 33 -4.79 17.82 20.42
N LEU A 34 -3.84 17.27 19.66
CA LEU A 34 -2.63 17.97 19.20
C LEU A 34 -2.66 18.30 17.70
N VAL A 35 -3.73 17.98 16.96
CA VAL A 35 -3.91 18.29 15.51
C VAL A 35 -2.67 17.96 14.67
N PHE A 36 -1.98 16.84 14.96
CA PHE A 36 -0.90 16.38 14.10
C PHE A 36 -1.50 15.58 12.94
N PRO A 37 -1.23 15.96 11.68
CA PRO A 37 -1.62 15.15 10.54
C PRO A 37 -0.88 13.80 10.61
N GLU A 38 -1.55 12.73 10.25
CA GLU A 38 -0.95 11.40 10.21
C GLU A 38 0.10 11.32 9.11
N CYS A 39 -0.16 11.99 7.99
CA CYS A 39 0.71 12.03 6.83
C CYS A 39 1.05 13.46 6.39
N ALA A 40 2.18 13.60 5.70
CA ALA A 40 2.72 14.91 5.35
C ALA A 40 2.68 15.22 3.85
N THR A 41 2.23 14.30 2.99
CA THR A 41 2.43 14.37 1.54
C THR A 41 1.11 14.49 0.79
N GLU A 42 1.02 15.46 -0.11
CA GLU A 42 -0.14 15.61 -0.99
C GLU A 42 -0.22 14.45 -2.01
N PRO A 43 -1.44 14.01 -2.39
CA PRO A 43 -1.64 12.94 -3.37
C PRO A 43 -0.86 13.11 -4.66
N GLU A 44 -0.84 14.31 -5.23
CA GLU A 44 -0.11 14.61 -6.47
C GLU A 44 1.41 14.43 -6.30
N ALA A 45 1.96 14.80 -5.13
CA ALA A 45 3.37 14.62 -4.86
C ALA A 45 3.75 13.14 -4.69
N ILE A 46 2.86 12.32 -4.13
CA ILE A 46 3.01 10.86 -4.07
C ILE A 46 3.07 10.29 -5.49
N TYR A 47 2.10 10.64 -6.33
CA TYR A 47 2.05 10.20 -7.71
C TYR A 47 3.33 10.55 -8.47
N GLU A 48 3.76 11.81 -8.45
CA GLU A 48 4.98 12.26 -9.13
C GLU A 48 6.24 11.54 -8.61
N LEU A 49 6.30 11.25 -7.31
CA LEU A 49 7.43 10.54 -6.73
C LEU A 49 7.45 9.07 -7.11
N ALA A 50 6.30 8.40 -7.09
CA ALA A 50 6.16 7.02 -7.56
C ALA A 50 6.57 6.89 -9.03
N LYS A 51 6.09 7.78 -9.90
CA LYS A 51 6.46 7.79 -11.32
C LYS A 51 7.96 8.04 -11.53
N ARG A 52 8.56 8.98 -10.81
CA ARG A 52 10.02 9.22 -10.87
C ARG A 52 10.84 8.01 -10.44
N ARG A 53 10.29 7.16 -9.56
CA ARG A 53 10.93 5.92 -9.08
C ARG A 53 10.63 4.70 -9.93
N GLY A 54 9.95 4.90 -11.07
CA GLY A 54 9.72 3.86 -12.06
C GLY A 54 8.55 2.93 -11.72
N MET A 55 7.57 3.41 -10.93
CA MET A 55 6.28 2.72 -10.79
C MET A 55 5.50 2.85 -12.09
N ASP A 56 5.02 1.74 -12.61
CA ASP A 56 4.22 1.71 -13.84
C ASP A 56 2.81 2.21 -13.57
N PHE A 57 2.21 1.77 -12.47
CA PHE A 57 0.94 2.26 -11.96
C PHE A 57 1.12 2.84 -10.55
N VAL A 58 0.14 3.63 -10.12
CA VAL A 58 0.17 4.29 -8.80
C VAL A 58 -1.17 4.08 -8.10
N THR A 59 -1.12 3.92 -6.80
CA THR A 59 -2.29 3.94 -5.92
C THR A 59 -1.98 4.70 -4.64
N ILE A 60 -3.00 5.05 -3.88
CA ILE A 60 -2.94 5.61 -2.53
C ILE A 60 -3.95 4.83 -1.69
N THR A 61 -3.54 4.47 -0.49
CA THR A 61 -4.29 3.61 0.44
C THR A 61 -4.50 4.34 1.76
N ASP A 62 -5.13 5.53 1.73
CA ASP A 62 -5.41 6.30 2.92
C ASP A 62 -6.33 5.53 3.88
N HIS A 63 -6.12 5.70 5.20
CA HIS A 63 -6.95 5.06 6.22
C HIS A 63 -8.40 5.53 6.13
N ASP A 64 -9.32 4.58 5.97
CA ASP A 64 -10.78 4.74 6.05
C ASP A 64 -11.34 5.85 5.14
N THR A 65 -10.66 6.17 4.04
CA THR A 65 -11.08 7.17 3.06
C THR A 65 -10.44 6.97 1.69
N ILE A 66 -11.16 7.38 0.65
CA ILE A 66 -10.63 7.45 -0.73
C ILE A 66 -10.45 8.89 -1.21
N ASP A 67 -10.62 9.90 -0.33
CA ASP A 67 -10.61 11.31 -0.73
C ASP A 67 -9.29 11.73 -1.41
N GLY A 68 -8.15 11.22 -0.92
CA GLY A 68 -6.84 11.44 -1.53
C GLY A 68 -6.71 10.77 -2.88
N ALA A 69 -7.17 9.53 -3.00
CA ALA A 69 -7.11 8.76 -4.23
C ALA A 69 -8.03 9.32 -5.33
N LEU A 70 -9.21 9.83 -4.98
CA LEU A 70 -10.15 10.43 -5.93
C LEU A 70 -9.59 11.67 -6.64
N ARG A 71 -8.63 12.38 -6.06
CA ARG A 71 -7.95 13.52 -6.71
C ARG A 71 -7.12 13.11 -7.93
N LEU A 72 -6.84 11.83 -8.09
CA LEU A 72 -6.00 11.26 -9.14
C LEU A 72 -6.73 10.24 -10.03
N ALA A 73 -8.03 10.03 -9.78
CA ALA A 73 -8.82 8.97 -10.41
C ALA A 73 -8.98 9.13 -11.94
N ASP A 74 -8.71 10.32 -12.49
CA ASP A 74 -8.74 10.61 -13.93
C ASP A 74 -7.47 10.14 -14.67
N ARG A 75 -6.43 9.71 -13.94
CA ARG A 75 -5.17 9.27 -14.53
C ARG A 75 -5.25 7.81 -14.98
N PRO A 76 -4.87 7.47 -16.24
CA PRO A 76 -5.04 6.13 -16.80
C PRO A 76 -4.15 5.06 -16.14
N ASP A 77 -3.12 5.48 -15.45
CA ASP A 77 -2.17 4.63 -14.73
C ASP A 77 -2.33 4.70 -13.20
N PHE A 78 -3.49 5.15 -12.73
CA PHE A 78 -3.87 5.22 -11.33
C PHE A 78 -5.08 4.32 -11.05
N PHE A 79 -5.16 3.76 -9.87
CA PHE A 79 -6.35 3.08 -9.37
C PHE A 79 -6.65 3.47 -7.92
N VAL A 80 -7.94 3.67 -7.65
CA VAL A 80 -8.42 4.08 -6.33
C VAL A 80 -8.34 2.90 -5.37
N SER A 81 -7.86 3.15 -4.16
CA SER A 81 -7.73 2.15 -3.10
C SER A 81 -7.87 2.81 -1.72
N GLU A 82 -8.03 1.99 -0.70
CA GLU A 82 -8.01 2.43 0.70
C GLU A 82 -7.36 1.37 1.59
N GLU A 83 -6.89 1.79 2.75
CA GLU A 83 -6.61 0.91 3.88
C GLU A 83 -7.77 0.99 4.87
N LEU A 84 -8.59 -0.06 4.88
CA LEU A 84 -9.78 -0.14 5.71
C LEU A 84 -9.43 -0.70 7.10
N THR A 85 -9.83 0.00 8.17
CA THR A 85 -9.76 -0.49 9.54
C THR A 85 -10.91 -1.45 9.79
N VAL A 86 -10.62 -2.73 10.00
CA VAL A 86 -11.63 -3.79 10.11
C VAL A 86 -11.54 -4.46 11.47
N ARG A 87 -12.71 -4.78 12.06
CA ARG A 87 -12.78 -5.41 13.38
C ARG A 87 -13.24 -6.85 13.31
N PHE A 88 -12.77 -7.64 14.27
CA PHE A 88 -13.40 -8.92 14.56
C PHE A 88 -14.72 -8.66 15.28
N LYS A 89 -15.79 -9.31 14.80
CA LYS A 89 -17.09 -9.22 15.46
C LYS A 89 -16.98 -9.76 16.88
N ASP A 90 -17.52 -9.01 17.84
CA ASP A 90 -17.57 -9.37 19.26
C ASP A 90 -16.18 -9.50 19.95
N GLU A 91 -15.09 -9.08 19.31
CA GLU A 91 -13.75 -9.03 19.92
C GLU A 91 -13.13 -7.63 19.77
N PRO A 92 -12.40 -7.12 20.80
CA PRO A 92 -11.71 -5.83 20.73
C PRO A 92 -10.40 -5.96 19.92
N ARG A 93 -10.50 -6.42 18.68
CA ARG A 93 -9.36 -6.64 17.79
C ARG A 93 -9.64 -6.01 16.45
N GLU A 94 -8.64 -5.33 15.93
CA GLU A 94 -8.70 -4.75 14.60
C GLU A 94 -7.50 -5.17 13.76
N VAL A 95 -7.71 -5.15 12.46
CA VAL A 95 -6.70 -5.38 11.43
C VAL A 95 -6.95 -4.39 10.31
N HIS A 96 -5.93 -4.15 9.52
CA HIS A 96 -6.04 -3.30 8.35
C HIS A 96 -6.10 -4.16 7.08
N VAL A 97 -7.00 -3.78 6.19
CA VAL A 97 -7.20 -4.46 4.90
C VAL A 97 -7.06 -3.45 3.78
N LEU A 98 -6.07 -3.65 2.92
CA LEU A 98 -5.89 -2.88 1.70
C LEU A 98 -6.90 -3.36 0.66
N CYS A 99 -7.78 -2.48 0.19
CA CYS A 99 -8.77 -2.74 -0.85
C CYS A 99 -8.39 -1.99 -2.12
N PHE A 100 -8.13 -2.70 -3.23
CA PHE A 100 -7.56 -2.15 -4.45
C PHE A 100 -8.55 -2.12 -5.61
N GLY A 101 -8.51 -1.03 -6.40
CA GLY A 101 -9.34 -0.88 -7.59
C GLY A 101 -10.81 -0.74 -7.27
N ILE A 102 -11.14 0.02 -6.22
CA ILE A 102 -12.49 0.23 -5.72
C ILE A 102 -13.09 1.53 -6.28
N ASP A 103 -14.40 1.59 -6.34
CA ASP A 103 -15.16 2.80 -6.64
C ASP A 103 -15.79 3.41 -5.35
N PRO A 104 -16.43 4.61 -5.43
CA PRO A 104 -17.07 5.22 -4.28
C PRO A 104 -18.21 4.38 -3.66
N ASP A 105 -18.91 3.57 -4.44
CA ASP A 105 -19.96 2.68 -3.93
C ASP A 105 -19.33 1.52 -3.17
N ASP A 106 -18.25 0.95 -3.69
CA ASP A 106 -17.47 -0.07 -2.99
C ASP A 106 -16.93 0.45 -1.65
N HIS A 107 -16.34 1.65 -1.64
CA HIS A 107 -15.90 2.31 -0.40
C HIS A 107 -17.04 2.42 0.62
N ALA A 108 -18.18 2.96 0.23
CA ALA A 108 -19.33 3.11 1.14
C ALA A 108 -19.77 1.75 1.72
N ARG A 109 -19.82 0.69 0.88
CA ARG A 109 -20.20 -0.66 1.30
C ARG A 109 -19.17 -1.31 2.22
N LEU A 110 -17.90 -1.05 2.00
CA LEU A 110 -16.81 -1.53 2.86
C LEU A 110 -16.86 -0.86 4.24
N GLN A 111 -17.08 0.47 4.29
CA GLN A 111 -17.24 1.20 5.55
C GLN A 111 -18.44 0.69 6.38
N GLU A 112 -19.59 0.37 5.74
CA GLU A 112 -20.74 -0.23 6.41
C GLU A 112 -20.41 -1.58 7.08
N ARG A 113 -19.43 -2.32 6.57
CA ARG A 113 -19.04 -3.67 6.98
C ARG A 113 -17.80 -3.72 7.87
N ALA A 114 -17.12 -2.61 8.07
CA ALA A 114 -15.83 -2.53 8.77
C ALA A 114 -15.86 -3.10 10.21
N GLY A 115 -17.05 -3.19 10.82
CA GLY A 115 -17.25 -3.82 12.12
C GLY A 115 -17.18 -5.36 12.13
N ASP A 116 -17.07 -6.01 10.97
CA ASP A 116 -17.06 -7.47 10.84
C ASP A 116 -16.15 -7.92 9.69
N VAL A 117 -14.99 -8.49 10.04
CA VAL A 117 -13.97 -8.94 9.10
C VAL A 117 -14.48 -10.01 8.11
N GLU A 118 -15.43 -10.84 8.54
CA GLU A 118 -16.07 -11.85 7.69
C GLU A 118 -16.98 -11.20 6.63
N ALA A 119 -17.71 -10.16 7.02
CA ALA A 119 -18.59 -9.42 6.11
C ALA A 119 -17.77 -8.62 5.09
N VAL A 120 -16.63 -8.05 5.48
CA VAL A 120 -15.69 -7.39 4.55
C VAL A 120 -15.14 -8.42 3.56
N ALA A 121 -14.65 -9.57 4.06
CA ALA A 121 -14.07 -10.62 3.22
C ALA A 121 -15.09 -11.16 2.21
N ALA A 122 -16.35 -11.41 2.64
CA ALA A 122 -17.42 -11.84 1.74
C ALA A 122 -17.68 -10.80 0.63
N TYR A 123 -17.74 -9.51 1.00
CA TYR A 123 -17.99 -8.43 0.04
C TYR A 123 -16.90 -8.34 -1.02
N VAL A 124 -15.61 -8.28 -0.60
CA VAL A 124 -14.50 -8.17 -1.56
C VAL A 124 -14.40 -9.39 -2.47
N HIS A 125 -14.72 -10.58 -1.95
CA HIS A 125 -14.78 -11.80 -2.74
C HIS A 125 -15.90 -11.74 -3.80
N ASP A 126 -17.12 -11.40 -3.40
CA ASP A 126 -18.30 -11.35 -4.29
C ASP A 126 -18.13 -10.29 -5.40
N ARG A 127 -17.49 -9.17 -5.07
CA ARG A 127 -17.16 -8.09 -6.01
C ARG A 127 -15.94 -8.36 -6.86
N GLY A 128 -15.14 -9.39 -6.53
CA GLY A 128 -13.86 -9.65 -7.16
C GLY A 128 -12.81 -8.57 -6.91
N ILE A 129 -12.92 -7.82 -5.81
CA ILE A 129 -11.94 -6.82 -5.39
C ILE A 129 -10.67 -7.53 -4.92
N VAL A 130 -9.49 -7.04 -5.31
CA VAL A 130 -8.23 -7.50 -4.74
C VAL A 130 -8.08 -6.86 -3.37
N ALA A 131 -8.04 -7.69 -2.33
CA ALA A 131 -7.85 -7.22 -0.97
C ALA A 131 -6.66 -7.94 -0.31
N ALA A 132 -5.84 -7.20 0.42
CA ALA A 132 -4.68 -7.73 1.11
C ALA A 132 -4.69 -7.37 2.59
N LEU A 133 -4.27 -8.31 3.44
CA LEU A 133 -4.04 -8.03 4.85
C LEU A 133 -2.76 -7.20 4.99
N ALA A 134 -2.89 -5.96 5.49
CA ALA A 134 -1.77 -5.06 5.71
C ALA A 134 -0.93 -5.50 6.93
N HIS A 135 0.39 -5.34 6.87
CA HIS A 135 1.35 -5.56 7.96
C HIS A 135 0.87 -6.55 9.05
N PRO A 136 0.58 -7.81 8.72
CA PRO A 136 -0.22 -8.77 9.50
C PRO A 136 0.38 -9.19 10.85
N PHE A 137 1.59 -8.76 11.17
CA PHE A 137 2.26 -8.99 12.46
C PHE A 137 2.48 -7.70 13.26
N TRP A 138 2.00 -6.55 12.76
CA TRP A 138 1.87 -5.34 13.57
C TRP A 138 0.47 -5.28 14.15
N GLU A 139 0.37 -5.10 15.44
CA GLU A 139 -0.88 -5.17 16.19
C GLU A 139 -1.12 -3.83 16.87
N VAL A 140 -2.28 -3.23 16.59
CA VAL A 140 -2.61 -1.89 17.09
C VAL A 140 -3.07 -1.92 18.54
N GLU A 141 -3.84 -2.95 18.93
CA GLU A 141 -4.45 -3.06 20.26
C GLU A 141 -3.99 -4.34 20.96
N GLU A 142 -4.62 -5.46 20.70
CA GLU A 142 -4.30 -6.73 21.33
C GLU A 142 -3.72 -7.76 20.35
N PRO A 143 -2.73 -8.56 20.79
CA PRO A 143 -2.07 -9.56 19.94
C PRO A 143 -3.06 -10.54 19.32
N LEU A 144 -2.93 -10.76 18.02
CA LEU A 144 -3.68 -11.77 17.30
C LEU A 144 -3.18 -13.18 17.68
N ALA A 145 -4.06 -14.01 18.23
CA ALA A 145 -3.76 -15.42 18.43
C ALA A 145 -3.62 -16.14 17.09
N LEU A 146 -2.94 -17.30 17.08
CA LEU A 146 -2.74 -18.11 15.87
C LEU A 146 -4.07 -18.47 15.16
N ARG A 147 -5.17 -18.68 15.93
CA ARG A 147 -6.49 -18.93 15.35
C ARG A 147 -6.98 -17.76 14.46
N HIS A 148 -6.76 -16.50 14.90
CA HIS A 148 -7.13 -15.31 14.14
C HIS A 148 -6.32 -15.24 12.84
N ARG A 149 -5.01 -15.40 12.91
CA ARG A 149 -4.14 -15.39 11.71
C ARG A 149 -4.50 -16.48 10.71
N ARG A 150 -4.80 -17.70 11.19
CA ARG A 150 -5.29 -18.79 10.31
C ARG A 150 -6.61 -18.45 9.66
N ARG A 151 -7.53 -17.80 10.39
CA ARG A 151 -8.80 -17.36 9.83
C ARG A 151 -8.59 -16.27 8.80
N LEU A 152 -7.77 -15.26 9.10
CA LEU A 152 -7.42 -14.20 8.16
C LEU A 152 -6.76 -14.73 6.88
N ALA A 153 -5.92 -15.76 6.98
CA ALA A 153 -5.32 -16.41 5.80
C ALA A 153 -6.34 -17.11 4.89
N GLN A 154 -7.47 -17.57 5.46
CA GLN A 154 -8.59 -18.12 4.67
C GLN A 154 -9.44 -17.02 4.02
N LEU A 155 -9.61 -15.90 4.71
CA LEU A 155 -10.44 -14.78 4.27
C LEU A 155 -9.72 -13.91 3.21
N PHE A 156 -8.43 -13.66 3.41
CA PHE A 156 -7.61 -12.82 2.55
C PHE A 156 -6.40 -13.62 2.04
N PRO A 157 -6.42 -14.09 0.80
CA PRO A 157 -5.31 -14.87 0.23
C PRO A 157 -4.08 -14.02 -0.11
N VAL A 158 -4.20 -12.68 -0.12
CA VAL A 158 -3.10 -11.74 -0.39
C VAL A 158 -2.68 -11.07 0.92
N TRP A 159 -1.37 -11.03 1.18
CA TRP A 159 -0.80 -10.46 2.39
C TRP A 159 0.35 -9.51 2.07
N GLU A 160 0.42 -8.39 2.77
CA GLU A 160 1.61 -7.57 2.77
C GLU A 160 2.71 -8.28 3.59
N VAL A 161 3.68 -8.85 2.88
CA VAL A 161 4.81 -9.59 3.49
C VAL A 161 6.08 -8.74 3.58
N ARG A 162 6.04 -7.56 2.97
CA ARG A 162 7.14 -6.59 3.02
C ARG A 162 6.57 -5.17 3.08
N SER A 163 6.59 -4.59 4.27
CA SER A 163 6.33 -3.18 4.49
C SER A 163 7.63 -2.39 4.55
N GLY A 164 7.66 -1.24 3.87
CA GLY A 164 8.79 -0.30 3.92
C GLY A 164 8.85 0.50 5.23
N TYR A 165 7.77 0.53 6.00
CA TYR A 165 7.70 1.16 7.32
C TYR A 165 8.23 0.24 8.41
N PHE A 166 7.87 -1.05 8.36
CA PHE A 166 8.27 -2.05 9.34
C PHE A 166 9.54 -2.78 8.94
N GLY A 167 10.35 -3.14 9.95
CA GLY A 167 11.59 -3.88 9.75
C GLY A 167 11.39 -5.39 9.64
N THR A 168 12.51 -6.08 9.47
CA THR A 168 12.56 -7.55 9.32
C THR A 168 11.86 -8.31 10.45
N ALA A 169 11.85 -7.76 11.68
CA ALA A 169 11.18 -8.40 12.82
C ALA A 169 9.69 -8.64 12.62
N LEU A 170 9.01 -7.83 11.80
CA LEU A 170 7.59 -7.97 11.45
C LEU A 170 7.38 -8.56 10.05
N ASN A 171 8.25 -8.24 9.10
CA ASN A 171 8.15 -8.72 7.72
C ASN A 171 8.50 -10.21 7.59
N ALA A 172 9.54 -10.69 8.29
CA ALA A 172 9.94 -12.09 8.18
C ALA A 172 8.86 -13.08 8.67
N PRO A 173 8.22 -12.89 9.84
CA PRO A 173 7.12 -13.76 10.25
C PRO A 173 5.90 -13.66 9.31
N ALA A 174 5.61 -12.50 8.71
CA ALA A 174 4.54 -12.35 7.73
C ALA A 174 4.81 -13.22 6.49
N LEU A 175 6.03 -13.15 5.96
CA LEU A 175 6.45 -13.97 4.81
C LEU A 175 6.39 -15.47 5.16
N ALA A 176 6.98 -15.88 6.27
CA ALA A 176 7.02 -17.30 6.68
C ALA A 176 5.59 -17.86 6.91
N PHE A 177 4.71 -17.10 7.53
CA PHE A 177 3.34 -17.54 7.77
C PHE A 177 2.54 -17.65 6.46
N ARG A 178 2.68 -16.66 5.57
CA ARG A 178 2.07 -16.71 4.23
C ARG A 178 2.55 -17.94 3.45
N GLU A 179 3.84 -18.23 3.46
CA GLU A 179 4.41 -19.42 2.79
C GLU A 179 3.85 -20.72 3.37
N ALA A 180 3.68 -20.80 4.69
CA ALA A 180 3.12 -21.96 5.35
C ALA A 180 1.62 -22.17 5.09
N CYS A 181 0.84 -21.09 4.90
CA CYS A 181 -0.60 -21.15 4.65
C CYS A 181 -0.96 -21.19 3.16
N GLY A 182 0.00 -20.92 2.27
CA GLY A 182 -0.26 -20.60 0.87
C GLY A 182 -0.75 -19.16 0.72
N GLY A 183 -0.92 -18.70 -0.53
CA GLY A 183 -1.38 -17.34 -0.85
C GLY A 183 -0.29 -16.48 -1.48
N VAL A 184 -0.61 -15.21 -1.67
CA VAL A 184 0.18 -14.23 -2.45
C VAL A 184 0.83 -13.22 -1.52
N GLY A 185 2.10 -12.89 -1.74
CA GLY A 185 2.79 -11.82 -1.03
C GLY A 185 2.84 -10.54 -1.87
N ILE A 186 2.51 -9.41 -1.26
CA ILE A 186 2.72 -8.08 -1.83
C ILE A 186 3.65 -7.24 -0.94
N ALA A 187 4.07 -6.09 -1.47
CA ALA A 187 4.91 -5.12 -0.78
C ALA A 187 4.42 -3.69 -1.03
N GLY A 188 4.54 -2.85 -0.02
CA GLY A 188 4.30 -1.42 -0.10
C GLY A 188 5.19 -0.64 0.86
N SER A 189 5.33 0.66 0.65
CA SER A 189 6.19 1.49 1.49
C SER A 189 5.60 1.80 2.86
N ASP A 190 4.28 1.79 2.97
CA ASP A 190 3.52 2.26 4.13
C ASP A 190 4.01 3.67 4.55
N CYS A 191 4.18 4.52 3.56
CA CYS A 191 4.90 5.78 3.72
C CYS A 191 3.98 6.91 4.16
N HIS A 192 4.20 7.45 5.34
CA HIS A 192 3.49 8.59 5.91
C HIS A 192 4.20 9.94 5.66
N GLY A 193 5.47 9.92 5.31
CA GLY A 193 6.28 11.12 5.09
C GLY A 193 6.60 11.46 3.62
N GLY A 194 6.14 10.66 2.67
CA GLY A 194 6.35 10.83 1.23
C GLY A 194 7.73 10.37 0.72
N ILE A 195 8.78 10.51 1.50
CA ILE A 195 10.17 10.28 1.05
C ILE A 195 10.49 8.83 0.71
N HIS A 196 9.69 7.88 1.14
CA HIS A 196 9.91 6.44 0.93
C HIS A 196 8.99 5.82 -0.12
N VAL A 197 8.02 6.57 -0.67
CA VAL A 197 7.11 6.10 -1.74
C VAL A 197 7.92 5.49 -2.88
N GLY A 198 7.55 4.28 -3.31
CA GLY A 198 8.19 3.56 -4.41
C GLY A 198 9.56 2.93 -4.09
N LEU A 199 10.03 2.97 -2.83
CA LEU A 199 11.24 2.23 -2.41
C LEU A 199 10.92 0.77 -2.03
N THR A 200 9.67 0.49 -1.73
CA THR A 200 9.12 -0.84 -1.47
C THR A 200 7.93 -1.00 -2.39
N TYR A 201 7.87 -2.08 -3.15
CA TYR A 201 6.91 -2.23 -4.23
C TYR A 201 6.64 -3.69 -4.56
N THR A 202 5.53 -3.93 -5.19
CA THR A 202 5.15 -5.21 -5.80
C THR A 202 5.47 -5.18 -7.28
N GLU A 203 6.08 -6.23 -7.81
CA GLU A 203 6.30 -6.44 -9.24
C GLU A 203 5.44 -7.62 -9.71
N THR A 204 4.85 -7.49 -10.92
CA THR A 204 4.11 -8.56 -11.60
C THR A 204 4.66 -8.73 -13.02
N PRO A 205 4.29 -9.76 -13.78
CA PRO A 205 4.48 -9.75 -15.22
C PRO A 205 4.00 -8.43 -15.85
N ARG A 206 4.52 -8.08 -17.01
CA ARG A 206 4.15 -6.82 -17.67
C ARG A 206 2.63 -6.71 -17.82
N ALA A 207 2.06 -5.64 -17.29
CA ALA A 207 0.65 -5.29 -17.38
C ALA A 207 0.48 -4.01 -18.24
N ARG A 208 -0.65 -3.92 -18.95
CA ARG A 208 -1.00 -2.78 -19.83
C ARG A 208 -1.95 -1.80 -19.15
N SER A 209 -2.61 -2.24 -18.07
CA SER A 209 -3.55 -1.44 -17.31
C SER A 209 -3.49 -1.79 -15.82
N PRO A 210 -4.01 -0.92 -14.93
CA PRO A 210 -4.21 -1.24 -13.53
C PRO A 210 -4.98 -2.55 -13.30
N ASP A 211 -6.04 -2.79 -14.07
CA ASP A 211 -6.87 -4.01 -13.94
C ASP A 211 -6.08 -5.27 -14.28
N GLU A 212 -5.24 -5.23 -15.33
CA GLU A 212 -4.37 -6.36 -15.67
C GLU A 212 -3.32 -6.60 -14.57
N PHE A 213 -2.75 -5.53 -13.99
CA PHE A 213 -1.85 -5.64 -12.85
C PHE A 213 -2.52 -6.31 -11.65
N LEU A 214 -3.71 -5.84 -11.26
CA LEU A 214 -4.50 -6.43 -10.17
C LEU A 214 -4.93 -7.87 -10.49
N GLY A 215 -5.21 -8.17 -11.76
CA GLY A 215 -5.45 -9.53 -12.25
C GLY A 215 -4.25 -10.45 -12.03
N HIS A 216 -3.02 -9.98 -12.28
CA HIS A 216 -1.80 -10.72 -11.99
C HIS A 216 -1.61 -10.94 -10.48
N VAL A 217 -1.89 -9.94 -9.64
CA VAL A 217 -1.86 -10.12 -8.17
C VAL A 217 -2.84 -11.22 -7.75
N ARG A 218 -4.09 -11.18 -8.25
CA ARG A 218 -5.11 -12.20 -7.96
C ARG A 218 -4.69 -13.60 -8.42
N ALA A 219 -3.99 -13.68 -9.55
CA ALA A 219 -3.48 -14.94 -10.10
C ALA A 219 -2.23 -15.47 -9.38
N GLY A 220 -1.73 -14.77 -8.35
CA GLY A 220 -0.55 -15.20 -7.60
C GLY A 220 0.79 -14.92 -8.28
N LEU A 221 0.81 -14.01 -9.25
CA LEU A 221 2.00 -13.66 -10.04
C LEU A 221 2.72 -12.42 -9.47
N ALA A 222 2.41 -12.02 -8.24
CA ALA A 222 3.01 -10.89 -7.57
C ALA A 222 4.28 -11.27 -6.80
N GLU A 223 5.31 -10.44 -6.89
CA GLU A 223 6.56 -10.58 -6.16
C GLU A 223 6.87 -9.33 -5.33
N PRO A 224 7.12 -9.47 -4.01
CA PRO A 224 7.43 -8.35 -3.12
C PRO A 224 8.90 -7.94 -3.23
N HIS A 225 9.17 -6.67 -3.51
CA HIS A 225 10.50 -6.11 -3.69
C HIS A 225 10.78 -4.86 -2.85
N GLY A 226 12.03 -4.43 -2.85
CA GLY A 226 12.47 -3.15 -2.29
C GLY A 226 12.94 -3.22 -0.86
N GLU A 227 13.04 -2.05 -0.24
CA GLU A 227 13.63 -1.87 1.08
C GLU A 227 12.63 -2.19 2.19
N GLN A 228 13.14 -2.65 3.32
CA GLN A 228 12.36 -2.77 4.55
C GLN A 228 12.51 -1.54 5.42
N GLY A 229 11.59 -1.34 6.36
CA GLY A 229 11.66 -0.27 7.35
C GLY A 229 12.86 -0.41 8.28
N ASN A 230 13.30 0.74 8.80
CA ASN A 230 14.34 0.81 9.81
C ASN A 230 14.15 2.07 10.68
N ARG A 231 14.93 2.19 11.76
CA ARG A 231 14.83 3.33 12.70
C ARG A 231 15.07 4.69 12.02
N MET A 232 15.90 4.74 10.99
CA MET A 232 16.18 5.99 10.26
C MET A 232 14.96 6.43 9.44
N LYS A 233 14.31 5.51 8.73
CA LYS A 233 13.08 5.77 7.99
C LYS A 233 11.97 6.26 8.90
N LEU A 234 11.80 5.63 10.06
CA LEU A 234 10.84 6.05 11.08
C LEU A 234 11.12 7.48 11.56
N ALA A 235 12.38 7.80 11.89
CA ALA A 235 12.77 9.14 12.30
C ALA A 235 12.52 10.19 11.20
N GLN A 236 12.80 9.85 9.94
CA GLN A 236 12.55 10.72 8.79
C GLN A 236 11.05 10.97 8.57
N ALA A 237 10.22 9.95 8.68
CA ALA A 237 8.76 10.08 8.58
C ALA A 237 8.22 10.98 9.71
N THR A 238 8.64 10.75 10.95
CA THR A 238 8.25 11.56 12.12
C THR A 238 8.69 13.03 11.95
N ALA A 239 9.90 13.27 11.46
CA ALA A 239 10.39 14.63 11.20
C ALA A 239 9.59 15.33 10.10
N ALA A 240 9.24 14.65 9.02
CA ALA A 240 8.44 15.20 7.92
C ALA A 240 7.03 15.61 8.40
N ILE A 241 6.39 14.77 9.20
CA ILE A 241 5.08 15.05 9.81
C ILE A 241 5.18 16.24 10.79
N GLY A 242 6.20 16.23 11.66
CA GLY A 242 6.43 17.32 12.63
C GLY A 242 6.65 18.67 11.98
N LEU A 243 7.46 18.74 10.91
CA LEU A 243 7.73 19.98 10.15
C LEU A 243 6.45 20.55 9.51
N ARG A 244 5.53 19.71 9.04
CA ARG A 244 4.25 20.16 8.49
C ARG A 244 3.33 20.75 9.55
N SER A 245 3.43 20.29 10.77
CA SER A 245 2.58 20.70 11.89
C SER A 245 2.96 22.04 12.50
N LEU A 246 4.07 22.66 12.09
CA LEU A 246 4.50 23.96 12.60
C LEU A 246 3.64 25.11 12.05
N PRO A 247 3.26 26.12 12.89
CA PRO A 247 2.57 27.32 12.44
C PRO A 247 3.41 28.06 11.39
N GLY A 248 2.82 28.40 10.26
CA GLY A 248 3.54 29.03 9.14
C GLY A 248 4.16 28.06 8.15
N GLY A 249 3.81 26.78 8.30
CA GLY A 249 4.16 25.60 7.55
C GLY A 249 5.08 25.80 6.37
N LEU A 250 6.34 25.39 6.51
CA LEU A 250 7.19 25.03 5.38
C LEU A 250 6.58 23.87 4.59
N GLY A 251 5.29 23.97 4.27
CA GLY A 251 4.49 22.99 3.51
C GLY A 251 5.04 22.68 2.11
N ARG A 252 6.15 23.31 1.73
CA ARG A 252 6.93 23.07 0.53
C ARG A 252 8.15 22.19 0.75
N VAL A 253 8.46 21.79 2.00
CA VAL A 253 9.65 20.99 2.29
C VAL A 253 9.51 19.55 1.77
N GLY A 254 8.32 19.00 1.78
CA GLY A 254 8.04 17.68 1.15
C GLY A 254 8.41 17.65 -0.33
N GLY A 255 8.08 18.71 -1.08
CA GLY A 255 8.48 18.86 -2.48
C GLY A 255 9.99 19.02 -2.68
N ALA A 256 10.65 19.74 -1.81
CA ALA A 256 12.11 19.97 -1.90
C ALA A 256 12.94 18.74 -1.54
N LEU A 257 12.52 17.95 -0.55
CA LEU A 257 13.14 16.66 -0.23
C LEU A 257 12.86 15.61 -1.32
N ALA A 258 11.64 15.59 -1.87
CA ALA A 258 11.30 14.75 -3.00
C ALA A 258 12.12 15.10 -4.26
N SER A 259 12.48 16.38 -4.49
CA SER A 259 13.31 16.80 -5.62
C SER A 259 14.76 16.31 -5.53
N ARG A 260 15.25 15.96 -4.33
CA ARG A 260 16.60 15.42 -4.08
C ARG A 260 16.65 13.89 -4.08
N ALA A 261 15.54 13.21 -4.24
CA ALA A 261 15.51 11.75 -4.37
C ALA A 261 16.35 11.32 -5.60
N PRO A 262 17.21 10.30 -5.50
CA PRO A 262 17.96 9.80 -6.63
C PRO A 262 17.00 9.40 -7.75
N ARG A 263 17.24 9.91 -8.94
CA ARG A 263 16.48 9.51 -10.14
C ARG A 263 16.85 8.07 -10.47
N VAL A 264 15.91 7.17 -10.33
CA VAL A 264 15.99 5.89 -11.02
C VAL A 264 15.94 6.21 -12.52
N ARG A 265 16.86 5.65 -13.30
CA ARG A 265 16.86 5.90 -14.76
C ARG A 265 15.47 5.65 -15.32
N PRO A 266 14.89 6.57 -16.12
CA PRO A 266 13.61 6.31 -16.75
C PRO A 266 13.76 5.04 -17.61
N ARG A 267 12.77 4.18 -17.53
CA ARG A 267 12.70 2.99 -18.39
C ARG A 267 12.61 3.43 -19.85
N PRO A 268 13.35 2.82 -20.76
CA PRO A 268 13.15 3.07 -22.18
C PRO A 268 11.70 2.73 -22.55
N ALA A 269 11.10 3.56 -23.39
CA ALA A 269 9.77 3.30 -23.92
C ALA A 269 9.73 1.91 -24.60
N PRO A 270 8.63 1.15 -24.46
CA PRO A 270 8.50 -0.12 -25.15
C PRO A 270 8.63 0.09 -26.66
N ALA A 271 9.39 -0.78 -27.32
CA ALA A 271 9.48 -0.78 -28.77
C ALA A 271 8.07 -0.97 -29.37
N PRO A 272 7.71 -0.26 -30.45
CA PRO A 272 6.43 -0.45 -31.12
C PRO A 272 6.30 -1.91 -31.58
N THR A 273 5.17 -2.52 -31.23
CA THR A 273 4.83 -3.87 -31.67
C THR A 273 4.78 -3.88 -33.21
N PRO A 274 5.48 -4.76 -33.91
CA PRO A 274 5.32 -4.90 -35.35
C PRO A 274 3.88 -5.35 -35.66
N LEU A 275 3.28 -4.70 -36.68
CA LEU A 275 1.96 -5.03 -37.22
C LEU A 275 1.93 -6.43 -37.84
#